data_a278f790e9883787824af23dbb15fa45
#
_entry.id   a278f790e9883787824af23dbb15fa45
#
_cell.length_a   1.000
_cell.length_b   1.000
_cell.length_c   1.000
_cell.angle_alpha   90.00
_cell.angle_beta   90.00
_cell.angle_gamma   90.00
#
_symmetry.space_group_name_H-M   'P 1'
#
loop_
_entity.id
_entity.type
_entity.pdbx_description
1 polymer ?
#
loop_
_entity_poly.entity_id
_entity_poly.type
_entity_poly.pdbx_seq_one_letter_code
_entity_poly.pdbx_strand_id
1 'polypeptide(L)'
;MDRMTRRGVLAGGAAIASAGGLVACGGGQGGDRIAVSFHNMAEPFFVVMRRELMAEAARLSVEVTVLDGQANSAKQSADIEAALVQGVKGVILAPTDVNALAPAVNSILEEGLPVITVDRRIEGATSPVAHVGANNVAGGRMMVEWIVRTFPDGARIVLLTGQPGSSSAIDRTRGVKEALSAAGARYAVVAEQSANWSRDQGLTVTQNILTSLDSGRPDVILAENDDMAFGAIEALRTTGLEGVSVLGFDATPEALRSIRSGAMALTIEQSPSRQIRTALQQIVGAVRTGSPLASVSIEPVVITRDSLARAERLDEAA
;
A
#
# COMPACT_ATOMS: atom_id res chain seq x y z
N MET A 1 82.40 -41.28 29.75
CA MET A 1 82.12 -42.18 30.88
C MET A 1 80.62 -42.09 31.08
N ASP A 2 79.81 -42.97 30.96
CA ASP A 2 79.62 -44.38 30.70
C ASP A 2 78.14 -44.59 30.44
N ARG A 3 77.80 -45.15 29.31
CA ARG A 3 77.32 -46.52 29.11
C ARG A 3 75.94 -46.87 29.72
N MET A 4 75.01 -47.12 28.78
CA MET A 4 74.27 -48.41 28.62
C MET A 4 73.14 -48.62 29.65
N THR A 5 71.98 -49.20 29.31
CA THR A 5 71.58 -50.25 28.37
C THR A 5 70.07 -50.46 28.48
N ARG A 6 69.41 -50.66 27.34
CA ARG A 6 68.59 -51.82 26.93
C ARG A 6 67.25 -52.19 27.58
N ARG A 7 66.36 -52.45 26.68
CA ARG A 7 65.26 -53.49 26.60
C ARG A 7 64.01 -53.13 27.42
N GLY A 8 62.91 -53.06 26.90
CA GLY A 8 62.20 -53.80 25.87
C GLY A 8 61.00 -54.44 26.51
N VAL A 9 59.83 -54.25 26.03
CA VAL A 9 58.73 -55.25 25.99
C VAL A 9 57.55 -54.69 25.11
N LEU A 10 57.22 -55.45 24.16
CA LEU A 10 56.00 -55.39 23.34
C LEU A 10 54.78 -55.77 24.18
N ALA A 11 53.68 -55.00 24.00
CA ALA A 11 52.32 -55.47 24.08
C ALA A 11 51.45 -54.29 23.57
N GLY A 12 50.89 -54.36 22.49
CA GLY A 12 49.73 -55.11 22.14
C GLY A 12 48.49 -54.28 22.50
N GLY A 13 47.79 -53.73 21.57
CA GLY A 13 46.44 -53.47 21.90
C GLY A 13 45.80 -52.25 21.25
N ALA A 14 44.91 -52.53 20.44
CA ALA A 14 43.63 -51.85 20.16
C ALA A 14 43.68 -50.40 19.65
N ALA A 15 43.72 -50.26 18.35
CA ALA A 15 43.22 -49.10 17.64
C ALA A 15 41.69 -48.96 17.85
N ILE A 16 41.29 -48.04 18.74
CA ILE A 16 39.93 -47.56 18.80
C ILE A 16 39.82 -46.51 17.70
N ALA A 17 39.27 -46.89 16.56
CA ALA A 17 38.78 -45.95 15.53
C ALA A 17 37.60 -45.17 16.11
N SER A 18 37.88 -44.02 16.73
CA SER A 18 36.86 -43.01 16.99
C SER A 18 36.42 -42.45 15.64
N ALA A 19 35.34 -43.01 15.11
CA ALA A 19 34.55 -42.38 14.09
C ALA A 19 34.01 -41.05 14.66
N GLY A 20 34.81 -39.99 14.52
CA GLY A 20 34.35 -38.62 14.72
C GLY A 20 33.29 -38.34 13.67
N GLY A 21 32.04 -38.53 14.02
CA GLY A 21 30.94 -38.02 13.25
C GLY A 21 31.16 -36.50 13.12
N LEU A 22 31.52 -36.08 11.91
CA LEU A 22 31.31 -34.71 11.48
C LEU A 22 29.79 -34.48 11.56
N VAL A 23 29.35 -33.98 12.72
CA VAL A 23 28.08 -33.26 12.77
C VAL A 23 28.32 -32.08 11.85
N ALA A 24 27.91 -32.25 10.58
CA ALA A 24 27.69 -31.15 9.71
C ALA A 24 26.73 -30.22 10.47
N CYS A 25 27.28 -29.13 11.01
CA CYS A 25 26.47 -28.01 11.40
C CYS A 25 25.63 -27.71 10.17
N GLY A 26 24.38 -28.18 10.16
CA GLY A 26 23.41 -27.84 9.16
C GLY A 26 23.44 -26.34 9.05
N GLY A 27 23.89 -25.84 7.93
CA GLY A 27 23.79 -24.42 7.61
C GLY A 27 22.37 -24.03 7.94
N GLY A 28 22.21 -23.08 8.86
CA GLY A 28 20.90 -22.55 9.17
C GLY A 28 20.26 -22.23 7.83
N GLN A 29 19.16 -22.91 7.53
CA GLN A 29 18.28 -22.49 6.47
C GLN A 29 17.84 -21.10 6.88
N GLY A 30 18.52 -20.07 6.33
CA GLY A 30 18.06 -18.70 6.46
C GLY A 30 16.62 -18.72 5.97
N GLY A 31 15.67 -18.50 6.89
CA GLY A 31 14.25 -18.57 6.58
C GLY A 31 13.95 -17.68 5.38
N ASP A 32 12.89 -18.00 4.65
CA ASP A 32 12.43 -17.19 3.53
C ASP A 32 12.23 -15.75 4.02
N ARG A 33 13.16 -14.88 3.70
CA ARG A 33 13.10 -13.47 4.09
C ARG A 33 12.56 -12.66 2.91
N ILE A 34 11.46 -11.96 3.12
CA ILE A 34 10.81 -11.10 2.13
C ILE A 34 10.97 -9.64 2.56
N ALA A 35 11.45 -8.78 1.66
CA ALA A 35 11.40 -7.34 1.87
C ALA A 35 10.02 -6.81 1.45
N VAL A 36 9.43 -5.95 2.28
CA VAL A 36 8.18 -5.26 1.98
C VAL A 36 8.40 -3.77 2.15
N SER A 37 8.46 -3.06 1.03
CA SER A 37 8.69 -1.62 0.98
C SER A 37 7.38 -0.87 0.79
N PHE A 38 6.96 -0.16 1.82
CA PHE A 38 5.80 0.73 1.76
C PHE A 38 6.23 2.15 1.39
N HIS A 39 5.36 2.84 0.68
CA HIS A 39 5.55 4.24 0.31
C HIS A 39 5.78 5.15 1.53
N ASN A 40 4.90 5.08 2.53
CA ASN A 40 4.94 5.94 3.71
C ASN A 40 4.16 5.32 4.88
N MET A 41 4.85 4.93 5.92
CA MET A 41 4.23 4.31 7.11
C MET A 41 3.50 5.31 8.02
N ALA A 42 3.60 6.60 7.77
CA ALA A 42 2.81 7.61 8.48
C ALA A 42 1.33 7.64 8.02
N GLU A 43 1.00 7.08 6.86
CA GLU A 43 -0.37 7.00 6.36
C GLU A 43 -1.15 5.86 7.05
N PRO A 44 -2.33 6.11 7.64
CA PRO A 44 -3.13 5.10 8.33
C PRO A 44 -3.44 3.86 7.49
N PHE A 45 -3.59 4.03 6.18
CA PHE A 45 -3.78 2.95 5.23
C PHE A 45 -2.64 1.91 5.26
N PHE A 46 -1.37 2.35 5.25
CA PHE A 46 -0.22 1.44 5.31
C PHE A 46 0.02 0.87 6.71
N VAL A 47 -0.44 1.54 7.78
CA VAL A 47 -0.43 0.98 9.14
C VAL A 47 -1.32 -0.28 9.19
N VAL A 48 -2.51 -0.23 8.58
CA VAL A 48 -3.39 -1.41 8.46
C VAL A 48 -2.73 -2.50 7.62
N MET A 49 -2.19 -2.17 6.46
CA MET A 49 -1.47 -3.14 5.62
C MET A 49 -0.33 -3.83 6.38
N ARG A 50 0.48 -3.08 7.13
CA ARG A 50 1.57 -3.66 7.93
C ARG A 50 1.05 -4.61 8.99
N ARG A 51 -0.02 -4.28 9.70
CA ARG A 51 -0.63 -5.16 10.71
C ARG A 51 -1.04 -6.49 10.08
N GLU A 52 -1.75 -6.44 8.97
CA GLU A 52 -2.21 -7.62 8.25
C GLU A 52 -1.05 -8.42 7.62
N LEU A 53 -0.02 -7.73 7.12
CA LEU A 53 1.21 -8.35 6.64
C LEU A 53 1.87 -9.19 7.74
N MET A 54 2.04 -8.62 8.93
CA MET A 54 2.70 -9.33 10.04
C MET A 54 1.90 -10.55 10.53
N ALA A 55 0.58 -10.43 10.57
CA ALA A 55 -0.31 -11.54 10.91
C ALA A 55 -0.20 -12.67 9.88
N GLU A 56 -0.24 -12.35 8.60
CA GLU A 56 -0.12 -13.33 7.52
C GLU A 56 1.29 -13.93 7.42
N ALA A 57 2.34 -13.15 7.67
CA ALA A 57 3.72 -13.62 7.72
C ALA A 57 3.90 -14.69 8.82
N ALA A 58 3.34 -14.45 10.00
CA ALA A 58 3.34 -15.43 11.09
C ALA A 58 2.61 -16.72 10.68
N ARG A 59 1.44 -16.61 10.02
CA ARG A 59 0.67 -17.76 9.53
C ARG A 59 1.44 -18.59 8.49
N LEU A 60 2.20 -17.92 7.62
CA LEU A 60 3.00 -18.55 6.57
C LEU A 60 4.39 -19.01 7.06
N SER A 61 4.77 -18.68 8.29
CA SER A 61 6.11 -18.93 8.85
C SER A 61 7.21 -18.37 7.94
N VAL A 62 7.07 -17.08 7.54
CA VAL A 62 8.02 -16.35 6.71
C VAL A 62 8.53 -15.12 7.46
N GLU A 63 9.82 -14.82 7.31
CA GLU A 63 10.42 -13.61 7.86
C GLU A 63 10.17 -12.43 6.92
N VAL A 64 9.69 -11.31 7.48
CA VAL A 64 9.42 -10.09 6.71
C VAL A 64 10.24 -8.93 7.26
N THR A 65 10.97 -8.25 6.35
CA THR A 65 11.62 -6.97 6.63
C THR A 65 10.76 -5.84 6.07
N VAL A 66 10.21 -5.01 6.94
CA VAL A 66 9.40 -3.86 6.53
C VAL A 66 10.29 -2.64 6.36
N LEU A 67 10.18 -2.00 5.19
CA LEU A 67 10.93 -0.80 4.80
C LEU A 67 9.94 0.35 4.64
N ASP A 68 10.26 1.50 5.24
CA ASP A 68 9.47 2.73 5.16
C ASP A 68 10.11 3.71 4.20
N GLY A 69 9.50 3.92 3.04
CA GLY A 69 9.97 4.85 2.01
C GLY A 69 9.89 6.32 2.40
N GLN A 70 9.12 6.68 3.43
CA GLN A 70 8.94 8.06 3.92
C GLN A 70 8.59 9.06 2.80
N ALA A 71 7.75 8.64 1.86
CA ALA A 71 7.35 9.38 0.66
C ALA A 71 8.56 9.85 -0.21
N ASN A 72 9.68 9.14 -0.16
CA ASN A 72 10.92 9.49 -0.85
C ASN A 72 11.41 8.32 -1.72
N SER A 73 11.35 8.47 -3.04
CA SER A 73 11.75 7.44 -4.01
C SER A 73 13.22 7.07 -3.91
N ALA A 74 14.12 8.03 -3.66
CA ALA A 74 15.56 7.76 -3.53
C ALA A 74 15.86 6.93 -2.28
N LYS A 75 15.21 7.25 -1.15
CA LYS A 75 15.29 6.44 0.06
C LYS A 75 14.75 5.04 -0.18
N GLN A 76 13.59 4.93 -0.84
CA GLN A 76 12.96 3.64 -1.12
C GLN A 76 13.87 2.75 -2.00
N SER A 77 14.53 3.31 -3.01
CA SER A 77 15.53 2.61 -3.82
C SER A 77 16.71 2.12 -2.99
N ALA A 78 17.30 3.00 -2.18
CA ALA A 78 18.44 2.65 -1.33
C ALA A 78 18.10 1.56 -0.28
N ASP A 79 16.90 1.62 0.31
CA ASP A 79 16.41 0.60 1.24
C ASP A 79 16.23 -0.77 0.55
N ILE A 80 15.74 -0.79 -0.70
CA ILE A 80 15.62 -2.02 -1.49
C ILE A 80 17.00 -2.59 -1.79
N GLU A 81 17.95 -1.78 -2.26
CA GLU A 81 19.32 -2.22 -2.52
C GLU A 81 19.98 -2.81 -1.27
N ALA A 82 19.80 -2.16 -0.11
CA ALA A 82 20.29 -2.68 1.16
C ALA A 82 19.64 -4.04 1.53
N ALA A 83 18.36 -4.21 1.25
CA ALA A 83 17.67 -5.47 1.49
C ALA A 83 18.17 -6.60 0.56
N LEU A 84 18.48 -6.30 -0.70
CA LEU A 84 19.09 -7.26 -1.63
C LEU A 84 20.46 -7.73 -1.11
N VAL A 85 21.32 -6.82 -0.67
CA VAL A 85 22.63 -7.14 -0.06
C VAL A 85 22.46 -8.03 1.18
N GLN A 86 21.36 -7.86 1.95
CA GLN A 86 21.05 -8.70 3.10
C GLN A 86 20.48 -10.08 2.74
N GLY A 87 20.32 -10.37 1.44
CA GLY A 87 19.96 -11.69 0.94
C GLY A 87 18.47 -12.02 1.06
N VAL A 88 17.59 -11.03 0.92
CA VAL A 88 16.14 -11.28 0.79
C VAL A 88 15.86 -12.17 -0.42
N LYS A 89 14.78 -12.93 -0.38
CA LYS A 89 14.41 -13.90 -1.42
C LYS A 89 13.29 -13.41 -2.33
N GLY A 90 12.72 -12.26 -2.03
CA GLY A 90 11.67 -11.63 -2.84
C GLY A 90 11.30 -10.28 -2.28
N VAL A 91 10.63 -9.47 -3.10
CA VAL A 91 10.27 -8.10 -2.76
C VAL A 91 8.79 -7.83 -3.05
N ILE A 92 8.09 -7.26 -2.06
CA ILE A 92 6.78 -6.62 -2.24
C ILE A 92 7.00 -5.12 -2.18
N LEU A 93 6.49 -4.38 -3.16
CA LEU A 93 6.74 -2.95 -3.29
C LEU A 93 5.43 -2.16 -3.47
N ALA A 94 5.19 -1.18 -2.60
CA ALA A 94 4.24 -0.10 -2.84
C ALA A 94 5.04 1.16 -3.23
N PRO A 95 5.26 1.43 -4.53
CA PRO A 95 6.20 2.46 -4.95
C PRO A 95 5.68 3.87 -4.67
N THR A 96 6.58 4.77 -4.33
CA THR A 96 6.29 6.20 -4.14
C THR A 96 5.83 6.84 -5.45
N ASP A 97 6.48 6.49 -6.56
CA ASP A 97 6.23 7.03 -7.89
C ASP A 97 6.26 5.89 -8.93
N VAL A 98 5.40 5.97 -9.93
CA VAL A 98 5.21 4.91 -10.93
C VAL A 98 6.47 4.62 -11.77
N ASN A 99 7.34 5.62 -11.97
CA ASN A 99 8.53 5.51 -12.81
C ASN A 99 9.84 5.53 -12.01
N ALA A 100 9.91 6.30 -10.93
CA ALA A 100 11.15 6.54 -10.21
C ALA A 100 11.77 5.28 -9.58
N LEU A 101 10.96 4.26 -9.29
CA LEU A 101 11.42 3.00 -8.73
C LEU A 101 11.72 1.91 -9.78
N ALA A 102 11.53 2.21 -11.09
CA ALA A 102 11.81 1.24 -12.15
C ALA A 102 13.26 0.72 -12.15
N PRO A 103 14.30 1.55 -11.92
CA PRO A 103 15.68 1.05 -11.80
C PRO A 103 15.85 0.03 -10.65
N ALA A 104 15.31 0.31 -9.48
CA ALA A 104 15.39 -0.62 -8.34
C ALA A 104 14.66 -1.94 -8.62
N VAL A 105 13.51 -1.87 -9.28
CA VAL A 105 12.78 -3.08 -9.73
C VAL A 105 13.58 -3.87 -10.75
N ASN A 106 14.24 -3.19 -11.71
CA ASN A 106 15.08 -3.86 -12.69
C ASN A 106 16.27 -4.59 -12.02
N SER A 107 16.90 -4.00 -11.00
CA SER A 107 17.95 -4.67 -10.23
C SER A 107 17.45 -5.95 -9.55
N ILE A 108 16.24 -5.94 -8.98
CA ILE A 108 15.62 -7.15 -8.40
C ILE A 108 15.42 -8.23 -9.47
N LEU A 109 14.95 -7.84 -10.66
CA LEU A 109 14.70 -8.76 -11.77
C LEU A 109 16.00 -9.32 -12.34
N GLU A 110 17.07 -8.53 -12.42
CA GLU A 110 18.41 -8.94 -12.86
C GLU A 110 19.05 -9.95 -11.92
N GLU A 111 18.77 -9.86 -10.62
CA GLU A 111 19.17 -10.87 -9.64
C GLU A 111 18.32 -12.16 -9.69
N GLY A 112 17.31 -12.21 -10.57
CA GLY A 112 16.40 -13.35 -10.70
C GLY A 112 15.44 -13.51 -9.54
N LEU A 113 15.24 -12.46 -8.72
CA LEU A 113 14.36 -12.50 -7.58
C LEU A 113 12.91 -12.13 -7.96
N PRO A 114 11.91 -12.78 -7.36
CA PRO A 114 10.52 -12.42 -7.59
C PRO A 114 10.21 -11.07 -6.94
N VAL A 115 9.48 -10.23 -7.70
CA VAL A 115 8.97 -8.94 -7.26
C VAL A 115 7.50 -8.78 -7.63
N ILE A 116 6.70 -8.27 -6.70
CA ILE A 116 5.29 -7.96 -6.90
C ILE A 116 4.98 -6.59 -6.32
N THR A 117 4.18 -5.80 -7.01
CA THR A 117 3.72 -4.52 -6.47
C THR A 117 2.38 -4.67 -5.76
N VAL A 118 2.16 -3.87 -4.72
CA VAL A 118 0.91 -3.82 -3.96
C VAL A 118 0.40 -2.38 -3.85
N ASP A 119 -0.91 -2.17 -3.91
CA ASP A 119 -1.58 -0.87 -3.85
C ASP A 119 -1.22 0.08 -4.99
N ARG A 120 0.06 0.32 -5.22
CA ARG A 120 0.62 1.16 -6.29
C ARG A 120 1.41 0.31 -7.26
N ARG A 121 1.17 0.48 -8.57
CA ARG A 121 1.91 -0.23 -9.61
C ARG A 121 3.17 0.53 -10.01
N ILE A 122 4.08 -0.17 -10.66
CA ILE A 122 5.27 0.38 -11.29
C ILE A 122 5.08 0.41 -12.81
N GLU A 123 5.67 1.39 -13.45
CA GLU A 123 5.80 1.51 -14.90
C GLU A 123 7.29 1.65 -15.27
N GLY A 124 7.65 1.40 -16.53
CA GLY A 124 9.03 1.54 -17.01
C GLY A 124 10.00 0.44 -16.58
N ALA A 125 9.54 -0.62 -15.92
CA ALA A 125 10.37 -1.80 -15.68
C ALA A 125 10.67 -2.55 -16.99
N THR A 126 11.83 -3.22 -17.07
CA THR A 126 12.29 -3.96 -18.25
C THR A 126 11.43 -5.20 -18.55
N SER A 127 10.71 -5.70 -17.58
CA SER A 127 9.75 -6.80 -17.70
C SER A 127 8.45 -6.49 -16.98
N PRO A 128 7.32 -7.09 -17.37
CA PRO A 128 6.06 -6.92 -16.67
C PRO A 128 6.16 -7.36 -15.21
N VAL A 129 5.69 -6.51 -14.30
CA VAL A 129 5.65 -6.77 -12.86
C VAL A 129 4.21 -7.05 -12.46
N ALA A 130 3.97 -8.15 -11.76
CA ALA A 130 2.66 -8.48 -11.22
C ALA A 130 2.24 -7.42 -10.19
N HIS A 131 0.94 -7.10 -10.18
CA HIS A 131 0.36 -6.08 -9.31
C HIS A 131 -0.87 -6.60 -8.58
N VAL A 132 -0.94 -6.37 -7.28
CA VAL A 132 -2.12 -6.61 -6.46
C VAL A 132 -2.62 -5.28 -5.93
N GLY A 133 -3.77 -4.82 -6.39
CA GLY A 133 -4.30 -3.51 -6.01
C GLY A 133 -5.81 -3.38 -6.25
N ALA A 134 -6.39 -2.30 -5.76
CA ALA A 134 -7.76 -1.96 -6.04
C ALA A 134 -7.92 -1.45 -7.48
N ASN A 135 -9.11 -1.64 -8.06
CA ASN A 135 -9.52 -1.01 -9.31
C ASN A 135 -9.80 0.49 -9.07
N ASN A 136 -8.73 1.28 -9.04
CA ASN A 136 -8.80 2.71 -8.70
C ASN A 136 -9.64 3.51 -9.72
N VAL A 137 -9.63 3.13 -11.00
CA VAL A 137 -10.48 3.77 -12.02
C VAL A 137 -11.96 3.52 -11.71
N ALA A 138 -12.32 2.28 -11.38
CA ALA A 138 -13.69 1.96 -10.98
C ALA A 138 -14.08 2.70 -9.68
N GLY A 139 -13.18 2.79 -8.71
CA GLY A 139 -13.43 3.54 -7.47
C GLY A 139 -13.73 5.02 -7.72
N GLY A 140 -12.90 5.69 -8.52
CA GLY A 140 -13.15 7.09 -8.93
C GLY A 140 -14.48 7.27 -9.67
N ARG A 141 -14.81 6.34 -10.57
CA ARG A 141 -16.11 6.34 -11.26
C ARG A 141 -17.28 6.19 -10.28
N MET A 142 -17.20 5.27 -9.33
CA MET A 142 -18.24 5.04 -8.33
C MET A 142 -18.54 6.29 -7.47
N MET A 143 -17.53 7.10 -7.17
CA MET A 143 -17.71 8.37 -6.45
C MET A 143 -18.57 9.34 -7.29
N VAL A 144 -18.28 9.45 -8.58
CA VAL A 144 -19.06 10.30 -9.50
C VAL A 144 -20.48 9.76 -9.72
N GLU A 145 -20.65 8.46 -9.83
CA GLU A 145 -21.98 7.84 -9.94
C GLU A 145 -22.84 8.17 -8.71
N TRP A 146 -22.25 8.22 -7.52
CA TRP A 146 -22.96 8.69 -6.34
C TRP A 146 -23.34 10.17 -6.44
N ILE A 147 -22.44 11.04 -6.93
CA ILE A 147 -22.70 12.47 -7.14
C ILE A 147 -23.87 12.65 -8.11
N VAL A 148 -23.87 11.96 -9.24
CA VAL A 148 -24.92 12.05 -10.27
C VAL A 148 -26.29 11.62 -9.73
N ARG A 149 -26.34 10.59 -8.89
CA ARG A 149 -27.59 10.16 -8.25
C ARG A 149 -28.10 11.13 -7.19
N THR A 150 -27.18 11.76 -6.46
CA THR A 150 -27.53 12.67 -5.34
C THR A 150 -27.87 14.07 -5.82
N PHE A 151 -27.25 14.52 -6.90
CA PHE A 151 -27.41 15.86 -7.47
C PHE A 151 -27.87 15.79 -8.93
N PRO A 152 -29.11 15.37 -9.21
CA PRO A 152 -29.58 15.13 -10.60
C PRO A 152 -29.55 16.38 -11.48
N ASP A 153 -29.64 17.57 -10.91
CA ASP A 153 -29.63 18.84 -11.63
C ASP A 153 -28.21 19.36 -11.92
N GLY A 154 -27.16 18.69 -11.39
CA GLY A 154 -25.76 19.07 -11.53
C GLY A 154 -25.11 19.39 -10.19
N ALA A 155 -23.78 19.53 -10.18
CA ALA A 155 -23.02 19.84 -8.98
C ALA A 155 -21.75 20.61 -9.29
N ARG A 156 -21.34 21.47 -8.37
CA ARG A 156 -20.05 22.15 -8.30
C ARG A 156 -19.11 21.32 -7.43
N ILE A 157 -18.07 20.80 -8.02
CA ILE A 157 -17.19 19.79 -7.39
C ILE A 157 -15.80 20.38 -7.15
N VAL A 158 -15.31 20.27 -5.94
CA VAL A 158 -13.88 20.43 -5.61
C VAL A 158 -13.26 19.04 -5.62
N LEU A 159 -12.17 18.86 -6.38
CA LEU A 159 -11.42 17.61 -6.45
C LEU A 159 -10.08 17.77 -5.70
N LEU A 160 -9.92 17.04 -4.61
CA LEU A 160 -8.67 16.92 -3.88
C LEU A 160 -7.97 15.64 -4.33
N THR A 161 -6.89 15.79 -5.12
CA THR A 161 -6.15 14.65 -5.66
C THR A 161 -5.05 14.19 -4.71
N GLY A 162 -4.66 12.92 -4.86
CA GLY A 162 -3.54 12.36 -4.13
C GLY A 162 -2.18 12.89 -4.60
N GLN A 163 -1.12 12.19 -4.19
CA GLN A 163 0.25 12.56 -4.53
C GLN A 163 0.49 12.39 -6.05
N PRO A 164 0.99 13.44 -6.74
CA PRO A 164 1.43 13.33 -8.12
C PRO A 164 2.47 12.22 -8.31
N GLY A 165 2.38 11.48 -9.42
CA GLY A 165 3.25 10.33 -9.69
C GLY A 165 2.81 9.01 -9.02
N SER A 166 1.86 9.03 -8.11
CA SER A 166 1.24 7.82 -7.57
C SER A 166 0.26 7.22 -8.56
N SER A 167 0.37 5.93 -8.86
CA SER A 167 -0.57 5.24 -9.76
C SER A 167 -2.00 5.27 -9.23
N SER A 168 -2.20 5.23 -7.92
CA SER A 168 -3.51 5.29 -7.29
C SER A 168 -4.18 6.64 -7.56
N ALA A 169 -3.44 7.76 -7.42
CA ALA A 169 -3.95 9.10 -7.75
C ALA A 169 -4.26 9.24 -9.25
N ILE A 170 -3.33 8.82 -10.11
CA ILE A 170 -3.50 8.85 -11.57
C ILE A 170 -4.79 8.13 -11.98
N ASP A 171 -5.02 6.94 -11.45
CA ASP A 171 -6.16 6.11 -11.84
C ASP A 171 -7.48 6.58 -11.22
N ARG A 172 -7.50 7.04 -9.95
CA ARG A 172 -8.71 7.63 -9.33
C ARG A 172 -9.12 8.89 -10.07
N THR A 173 -8.18 9.83 -10.28
CA THR A 173 -8.43 11.05 -11.05
C THR A 173 -8.93 10.74 -12.45
N ARG A 174 -8.36 9.74 -13.15
CA ARG A 174 -8.85 9.30 -14.46
C ARG A 174 -10.29 8.82 -14.39
N GLY A 175 -10.61 7.94 -13.46
CA GLY A 175 -11.97 7.42 -13.28
C GLY A 175 -12.99 8.50 -12.97
N VAL A 176 -12.62 9.48 -12.12
CA VAL A 176 -13.45 10.66 -11.83
C VAL A 176 -13.68 11.49 -13.08
N LYS A 177 -12.63 11.86 -13.83
CA LYS A 177 -12.73 12.72 -15.01
C LYS A 177 -13.51 12.06 -16.15
N GLU A 178 -13.28 10.78 -16.42
CA GLU A 178 -14.04 10.01 -17.42
C GLU A 178 -15.53 9.98 -17.07
N ALA A 179 -15.87 9.71 -15.81
CA ALA A 179 -17.26 9.64 -15.37
C ALA A 179 -17.95 11.01 -15.38
N LEU A 180 -17.27 12.09 -14.96
CA LEU A 180 -17.80 13.46 -15.04
C LEU A 180 -18.04 13.90 -16.50
N SER A 181 -17.09 13.59 -17.39
CA SER A 181 -17.24 13.86 -18.83
C SER A 181 -18.48 13.18 -19.41
N ALA A 182 -18.72 11.92 -19.03
CA ALA A 182 -19.89 11.16 -19.47
C ALA A 182 -21.21 11.70 -18.87
N ALA A 183 -21.16 12.24 -17.63
CA ALA A 183 -22.34 12.80 -16.95
C ALA A 183 -22.77 14.18 -17.51
N GLY A 184 -21.87 14.89 -18.18
CA GLY A 184 -22.13 16.15 -18.87
C GLY A 184 -21.77 17.39 -18.06
N ALA A 185 -21.77 18.55 -18.77
CA ALA A 185 -21.22 19.83 -18.27
C ALA A 185 -21.87 20.41 -17.02
N ARG A 186 -23.04 19.90 -16.61
CA ARG A 186 -23.72 20.33 -15.38
C ARG A 186 -22.95 19.87 -14.10
N TYR A 187 -22.02 18.93 -14.24
CA TYR A 187 -21.12 18.50 -13.15
C TYR A 187 -19.75 19.13 -13.38
N ALA A 188 -19.54 20.28 -12.76
CA ALA A 188 -18.34 21.09 -13.00
C ALA A 188 -17.31 20.93 -11.89
N VAL A 189 -16.07 20.56 -12.25
CA VAL A 189 -14.92 20.67 -11.34
C VAL A 189 -14.55 22.15 -11.28
N VAL A 190 -14.88 22.81 -10.16
CA VAL A 190 -14.64 24.25 -9.94
C VAL A 190 -13.24 24.53 -9.36
N ALA A 191 -12.60 23.53 -8.76
CA ALA A 191 -11.20 23.54 -8.36
C ALA A 191 -10.67 22.11 -8.30
N GLU A 192 -9.42 21.93 -8.70
CA GLU A 192 -8.67 20.68 -8.59
C GLU A 192 -7.30 21.00 -8.05
N GLN A 193 -6.92 20.37 -6.94
CA GLN A 193 -5.59 20.55 -6.34
C GLN A 193 -5.16 19.28 -5.59
N SER A 194 -3.85 18.97 -5.66
CA SER A 194 -3.30 17.90 -4.85
C SER A 194 -3.20 18.32 -3.38
N ALA A 195 -3.61 17.41 -2.50
CA ALA A 195 -3.39 17.49 -1.06
C ALA A 195 -2.53 16.31 -0.56
N ASN A 196 -1.82 15.61 -1.47
CA ASN A 196 -0.74 14.67 -1.21
C ASN A 196 -1.05 13.59 -0.16
N TRP A 197 -2.29 13.07 -0.13
CA TRP A 197 -2.80 12.08 0.84
C TRP A 197 -2.84 12.57 2.29
N SER A 198 -2.56 13.86 2.55
CA SER A 198 -2.36 14.44 3.87
C SER A 198 -3.59 15.16 4.39
N ARG A 199 -3.98 14.90 5.64
CA ARG A 199 -5.05 15.61 6.35
C ARG A 199 -4.77 17.11 6.46
N ASP A 200 -3.54 17.48 6.86
CA ASP A 200 -3.15 18.88 7.05
C ASP A 200 -3.16 19.65 5.71
N GLN A 201 -2.72 18.99 4.63
CA GLN A 201 -2.82 19.59 3.30
C GLN A 201 -4.27 19.62 2.80
N GLY A 202 -5.07 18.60 3.10
CA GLY A 202 -6.51 18.60 2.84
C GLY A 202 -7.20 19.79 3.48
N LEU A 203 -6.88 20.09 4.74
CA LEU A 203 -7.36 21.28 5.43
C LEU A 203 -6.92 22.58 4.74
N THR A 204 -5.61 22.77 4.58
CA THR A 204 -5.05 24.01 4.04
C THR A 204 -5.48 24.28 2.60
N VAL A 205 -5.44 23.25 1.74
CA VAL A 205 -5.85 23.34 0.33
C VAL A 205 -7.34 23.67 0.24
N THR A 206 -8.18 23.01 1.05
CA THR A 206 -9.63 23.28 1.04
C THR A 206 -9.92 24.71 1.50
N GLN A 207 -9.29 25.21 2.57
CA GLN A 207 -9.44 26.60 3.02
C GLN A 207 -9.05 27.60 1.93
N ASN A 208 -7.94 27.37 1.24
CA ASN A 208 -7.49 28.22 0.14
C ASN A 208 -8.48 28.21 -1.02
N ILE A 209 -8.97 27.03 -1.42
CA ILE A 209 -9.98 26.91 -2.47
C ILE A 209 -11.25 27.66 -2.08
N LEU A 210 -11.80 27.42 -0.88
CA LEU A 210 -13.02 28.07 -0.42
C LEU A 210 -12.91 29.60 -0.39
N THR A 211 -11.72 30.11 -0.06
CA THR A 211 -11.43 31.55 -0.08
C THR A 211 -11.34 32.12 -1.49
N SER A 212 -10.87 31.33 -2.46
CA SER A 212 -10.65 31.76 -3.85
C SER A 212 -11.89 31.61 -4.75
N LEU A 213 -12.92 30.93 -4.30
CA LEU A 213 -14.16 30.75 -5.08
C LEU A 213 -14.99 32.03 -5.07
N ASP A 214 -14.90 32.81 -6.16
CA ASP A 214 -15.60 34.12 -6.32
C ASP A 214 -17.12 34.01 -6.33
N SER A 215 -17.67 32.83 -6.67
CA SER A 215 -19.11 32.66 -6.86
C SER A 215 -19.60 31.34 -6.29
N GLY A 216 -20.02 31.39 -5.05
CA GLY A 216 -20.79 30.31 -4.43
C GLY A 216 -19.93 29.12 -3.94
N ARG A 217 -20.48 28.44 -2.95
CA ARG A 217 -19.89 27.24 -2.35
C ARG A 217 -19.88 26.07 -3.34
N PRO A 218 -18.99 25.08 -3.15
CA PRO A 218 -19.12 23.79 -3.82
C PRO A 218 -20.31 23.00 -3.23
N ASP A 219 -20.88 22.11 -4.00
CA ASP A 219 -21.88 21.14 -3.55
C ASP A 219 -21.20 19.89 -2.98
N VAL A 220 -20.03 19.56 -3.55
CA VAL A 220 -19.28 18.35 -3.22
C VAL A 220 -17.78 18.66 -3.13
N ILE A 221 -17.14 18.11 -2.10
CA ILE A 221 -15.68 17.93 -2.06
C ILE A 221 -15.39 16.43 -2.22
N LEU A 222 -14.81 16.08 -3.37
CA LEU A 222 -14.37 14.74 -3.68
C LEU A 222 -12.87 14.64 -3.32
N ALA A 223 -12.55 13.94 -2.25
CA ALA A 223 -11.19 13.66 -1.86
C ALA A 223 -10.81 12.22 -2.23
N GLU A 224 -9.64 12.05 -2.83
CA GLU A 224 -9.17 10.74 -3.28
C GLU A 224 -8.67 9.84 -2.14
N ASN A 225 -8.65 10.32 -0.88
CA ASN A 225 -8.56 9.48 0.32
C ASN A 225 -9.30 10.09 1.52
N ASP A 226 -9.45 9.30 2.57
CA ASP A 226 -10.17 9.69 3.79
C ASP A 226 -9.42 10.77 4.59
N ASP A 227 -8.08 10.74 4.64
CA ASP A 227 -7.31 11.74 5.38
C ASP A 227 -7.48 13.15 4.78
N MET A 228 -7.44 13.29 3.46
CA MET A 228 -7.76 14.57 2.80
C MET A 228 -9.22 14.97 3.02
N ALA A 229 -10.14 13.99 3.02
CA ALA A 229 -11.56 14.25 3.32
C ALA A 229 -11.75 14.78 4.74
N PHE A 230 -11.03 14.28 5.74
CA PHE A 230 -11.07 14.81 7.10
C PHE A 230 -10.54 16.24 7.16
N GLY A 231 -9.46 16.54 6.45
CA GLY A 231 -8.97 17.90 6.30
C GLY A 231 -10.03 18.84 5.71
N ALA A 232 -10.74 18.39 4.68
CA ALA A 232 -11.82 19.14 4.06
C ALA A 232 -13.01 19.35 5.01
N ILE A 233 -13.41 18.34 5.78
CA ILE A 233 -14.46 18.45 6.80
C ILE A 233 -14.08 19.51 7.83
N GLU A 234 -12.84 19.52 8.29
CA GLU A 234 -12.36 20.53 9.25
C GLU A 234 -12.34 21.93 8.65
N ALA A 235 -11.96 22.09 7.37
CA ALA A 235 -12.02 23.36 6.66
C ALA A 235 -13.47 23.89 6.57
N LEU A 236 -14.43 23.04 6.25
CA LEU A 236 -15.84 23.40 6.20
C LEU A 236 -16.36 23.83 7.58
N ARG A 237 -15.96 23.09 8.63
CA ARG A 237 -16.34 23.42 10.02
C ARG A 237 -15.80 24.78 10.44
N THR A 238 -14.53 25.09 10.13
CA THR A 238 -13.90 26.37 10.52
C THR A 238 -14.43 27.56 9.73
N THR A 239 -14.89 27.34 8.50
CA THR A 239 -15.51 28.40 7.67
C THR A 239 -17.01 28.54 7.91
N GLY A 240 -17.64 27.65 8.68
CA GLY A 240 -19.09 27.66 8.92
C GLY A 240 -19.91 27.29 7.68
N LEU A 241 -19.32 26.65 6.68
CA LEU A 241 -20.02 26.23 5.46
C LEU A 241 -20.72 24.90 5.69
N GLU A 242 -22.05 24.93 5.61
CA GLU A 242 -22.90 23.75 5.75
C GLU A 242 -23.46 23.27 4.42
N GLY A 243 -23.91 22.02 4.36
CA GLY A 243 -24.57 21.42 3.21
C GLY A 243 -23.65 21.08 2.04
N VAL A 244 -22.33 20.97 2.28
CA VAL A 244 -21.35 20.43 1.34
C VAL A 244 -21.13 18.95 1.62
N SER A 245 -21.32 18.10 0.62
CA SER A 245 -21.07 16.66 0.76
C SER A 245 -19.58 16.36 0.62
N VAL A 246 -18.99 15.67 1.59
CA VAL A 246 -17.58 15.24 1.53
C VAL A 246 -17.52 13.74 1.24
N LEU A 247 -16.72 13.38 0.22
CA LEU A 247 -16.48 12.00 -0.21
C LEU A 247 -15.02 11.64 0.08
N GLY A 248 -14.79 10.40 0.52
CA GLY A 248 -13.47 9.85 0.81
C GLY A 248 -13.20 8.54 0.08
N PHE A 249 -12.06 7.95 0.38
CA PHE A 249 -11.60 6.66 -0.15
C PHE A 249 -10.74 6.00 0.93
N ASP A 250 -10.76 4.70 1.12
CA ASP A 250 -10.04 3.81 2.03
C ASP A 250 -10.92 3.10 3.06
N ALA A 251 -12.10 3.62 3.35
CA ALA A 251 -13.01 3.13 4.40
C ALA A 251 -12.30 2.93 5.75
N THR A 252 -11.52 3.94 6.17
CA THR A 252 -10.85 3.92 7.47
C THR A 252 -11.87 3.86 8.61
N PRO A 253 -11.53 3.30 9.78
CA PRO A 253 -12.46 3.29 10.92
C PRO A 253 -12.99 4.69 11.28
N GLU A 254 -12.18 5.74 11.14
CA GLU A 254 -12.60 7.13 11.35
C GLU A 254 -13.62 7.57 10.28
N ALA A 255 -13.43 7.18 9.00
CA ALA A 255 -14.38 7.48 7.94
C ALA A 255 -15.72 6.79 8.18
N LEU A 256 -15.72 5.54 8.63
CA LEU A 256 -16.96 4.83 8.99
C LEU A 256 -17.71 5.53 10.13
N ARG A 257 -17.00 6.04 11.15
CA ARG A 257 -17.61 6.88 12.19
C ARG A 257 -18.16 8.19 11.62
N SER A 258 -17.41 8.83 10.71
CA SER A 258 -17.84 10.09 10.07
C SER A 258 -19.06 9.90 9.18
N ILE A 259 -19.18 8.77 8.48
CA ILE A 259 -20.39 8.40 7.73
C ILE A 259 -21.57 8.16 8.68
N ARG A 260 -21.35 7.45 9.79
CA ARG A 260 -22.38 7.19 10.79
C ARG A 260 -22.95 8.49 11.39
N SER A 261 -22.08 9.47 11.67
CA SER A 261 -22.47 10.78 12.18
C SER A 261 -23.05 11.72 11.10
N GLY A 262 -22.80 11.45 9.81
CA GLY A 262 -23.22 12.29 8.68
C GLY A 262 -22.24 13.38 8.31
N ALA A 263 -21.04 13.42 8.88
CA ALA A 263 -19.99 14.37 8.50
C ALA A 263 -19.34 14.02 7.15
N MET A 264 -19.36 12.74 6.77
CA MET A 264 -18.91 12.24 5.46
C MET A 264 -20.08 11.53 4.77
N ALA A 265 -20.24 11.71 3.47
CA ALA A 265 -21.34 11.13 2.70
C ALA A 265 -21.05 9.69 2.28
N LEU A 266 -19.84 9.43 1.82
CA LEU A 266 -19.36 8.10 1.46
C LEU A 266 -17.84 7.99 1.57
N THR A 267 -17.36 6.76 1.62
CA THR A 267 -15.99 6.37 1.32
C THR A 267 -15.98 5.15 0.41
N ILE A 268 -14.87 4.87 -0.23
CA ILE A 268 -14.66 3.68 -1.06
C ILE A 268 -13.78 2.68 -0.31
N GLU A 269 -14.31 1.49 -0.04
CA GLU A 269 -13.53 0.37 0.51
C GLU A 269 -12.67 -0.25 -0.58
N GLN A 270 -11.36 -0.36 -0.32
CA GLN A 270 -10.38 -0.93 -1.26
C GLN A 270 -9.67 -2.19 -0.73
N SER A 271 -10.06 -2.68 0.44
CA SER A 271 -9.59 -3.94 1.05
C SER A 271 -8.07 -4.05 1.20
N PRO A 272 -7.39 -3.17 1.97
CA PRO A 272 -5.94 -3.23 2.17
C PRO A 272 -5.46 -4.57 2.74
N SER A 273 -6.26 -5.17 3.60
CA SER A 273 -5.98 -6.49 4.18
C SER A 273 -5.89 -7.58 3.11
N ARG A 274 -6.83 -7.59 2.18
CA ARG A 274 -6.85 -8.55 1.07
C ARG A 274 -5.68 -8.31 0.11
N GLN A 275 -5.37 -7.06 -0.20
CA GLN A 275 -4.25 -6.71 -1.07
C GLN A 275 -2.94 -7.29 -0.54
N ILE A 276 -2.56 -6.97 0.70
CA ILE A 276 -1.26 -7.38 1.23
C ILE A 276 -1.16 -8.88 1.49
N ARG A 277 -2.23 -9.52 1.97
CA ARG A 277 -2.23 -10.98 2.15
C ARG A 277 -2.07 -11.70 0.81
N THR A 278 -2.76 -11.26 -0.24
CA THR A 278 -2.64 -11.83 -1.58
C THR A 278 -1.21 -11.66 -2.13
N ALA A 279 -0.62 -10.48 -1.99
CA ALA A 279 0.75 -10.23 -2.43
C ALA A 279 1.76 -11.11 -1.67
N LEU A 280 1.62 -11.24 -0.34
CA LEU A 280 2.52 -12.07 0.46
C LEU A 280 2.39 -13.57 0.12
N GLN A 281 1.17 -14.07 -0.05
CA GLN A 281 0.94 -15.46 -0.45
C GLN A 281 1.58 -15.77 -1.79
N GLN A 282 1.44 -14.89 -2.78
CA GLN A 282 2.03 -15.07 -4.10
C GLN A 282 3.57 -15.03 -4.06
N ILE A 283 4.16 -14.04 -3.38
CA ILE A 283 5.62 -13.92 -3.32
C ILE A 283 6.26 -15.11 -2.59
N VAL A 284 5.65 -15.58 -1.50
CA VAL A 284 6.09 -16.78 -0.77
C VAL A 284 5.97 -18.04 -1.64
N GLY A 285 4.88 -18.17 -2.40
CA GLY A 285 4.72 -19.24 -3.38
C GLY A 285 5.83 -19.22 -4.46
N ALA A 286 6.12 -18.04 -5.00
CA ALA A 286 7.21 -17.86 -5.98
C ALA A 286 8.58 -18.24 -5.39
N VAL A 287 8.88 -17.81 -4.17
CA VAL A 287 10.15 -18.13 -3.49
C VAL A 287 10.29 -19.62 -3.18
N ARG A 288 9.22 -20.29 -2.70
CA ARG A 288 9.28 -21.69 -2.24
C ARG A 288 9.15 -22.71 -3.36
N THR A 289 8.36 -22.42 -4.35
CA THR A 289 7.96 -23.42 -5.38
C THR A 289 8.16 -22.94 -6.80
N GLY A 290 8.65 -21.71 -7.03
CA GLY A 290 8.73 -21.11 -8.36
C GLY A 290 7.37 -20.82 -8.99
N SER A 291 6.31 -20.71 -8.20
CA SER A 291 4.98 -20.40 -8.72
C SER A 291 4.96 -19.04 -9.43
N PRO A 292 4.29 -18.89 -10.56
CA PRO A 292 4.23 -17.62 -11.27
C PRO A 292 3.45 -16.59 -10.46
N LEU A 293 3.91 -15.34 -10.53
CA LEU A 293 3.19 -14.18 -9.98
C LEU A 293 2.09 -13.74 -10.96
N ALA A 294 0.93 -13.38 -10.44
CA ALA A 294 -0.20 -12.92 -11.23
C ALA A 294 -0.77 -11.60 -10.69
N SER A 295 -1.16 -10.70 -11.59
CA SER A 295 -1.87 -9.48 -11.20
C SER A 295 -3.28 -9.80 -10.71
N VAL A 296 -3.69 -9.14 -9.63
CA VAL A 296 -5.01 -9.27 -9.02
C VAL A 296 -5.62 -7.88 -8.84
N SER A 297 -6.72 -7.63 -9.55
CA SER A 297 -7.54 -6.43 -9.36
C SER A 297 -8.64 -6.71 -8.36
N ILE A 298 -8.70 -5.88 -7.30
CA ILE A 298 -9.73 -5.97 -6.26
C ILE A 298 -10.79 -4.92 -6.56
N GLU A 299 -12.03 -5.36 -6.74
CA GLU A 299 -13.13 -4.44 -7.00
C GLU A 299 -13.48 -3.65 -5.72
N PRO A 300 -13.51 -2.32 -5.82
CA PRO A 300 -13.85 -1.45 -4.69
C PRO A 300 -15.34 -1.50 -4.37
N VAL A 301 -15.68 -1.08 -3.14
CA VAL A 301 -17.07 -1.07 -2.66
C VAL A 301 -17.43 0.30 -2.11
N VAL A 302 -18.58 0.85 -2.57
CA VAL A 302 -19.11 2.10 -2.01
C VAL A 302 -19.68 1.85 -0.62
N ILE A 303 -19.19 2.60 0.35
CA ILE A 303 -19.68 2.59 1.73
C ILE A 303 -20.37 3.93 2.02
N THR A 304 -21.66 3.85 2.26
CA THR A 304 -22.52 4.95 2.70
C THR A 304 -23.15 4.57 4.04
N ARG A 305 -23.96 5.45 4.63
CA ARG A 305 -24.69 5.11 5.86
C ARG A 305 -25.52 3.85 5.73
N ASP A 306 -26.18 3.64 4.57
CA ASP A 306 -27.05 2.48 4.33
C ASP A 306 -26.28 1.19 4.06
N SER A 307 -24.99 1.29 3.71
CA SER A 307 -24.13 0.14 3.39
C SER A 307 -22.96 -0.07 4.36
N LEU A 308 -22.96 0.59 5.53
CA LEU A 308 -21.88 0.49 6.53
C LEU A 308 -21.51 -0.95 6.89
N ALA A 309 -22.50 -1.84 6.94
CA ALA A 309 -22.29 -3.27 7.23
C ALA A 309 -21.42 -4.00 6.20
N ARG A 310 -21.14 -3.41 5.05
CA ARG A 310 -20.27 -3.97 4.01
C ARG A 310 -18.79 -3.61 4.19
N ALA A 311 -18.46 -2.68 5.09
CA ALA A 311 -17.10 -2.27 5.36
C ALA A 311 -16.33 -3.38 6.11
N GLU A 312 -15.12 -3.71 5.63
CA GLU A 312 -14.30 -4.77 6.24
C GLU A 312 -13.86 -4.44 7.66
N ARG A 313 -13.77 -3.15 8.02
CA ARG A 313 -13.26 -2.67 9.31
C ARG A 313 -14.34 -2.03 10.19
N LEU A 314 -15.59 -2.42 10.00
CA LEU A 314 -16.69 -1.87 10.78
C LEU A 314 -16.52 -2.07 12.31
N ASP A 315 -15.99 -3.22 12.72
CA ASP A 315 -15.75 -3.54 14.13
C ASP A 315 -14.69 -2.64 14.77
N GLU A 316 -13.73 -2.13 13.97
CA GLU A 316 -12.72 -1.17 14.43
C GLU A 316 -13.30 0.27 14.54
N ALA A 317 -14.50 0.51 14.03
CA ALA A 317 -15.20 1.79 14.06
C ALA A 317 -16.22 1.90 15.20
N ALA A 318 -16.27 0.90 16.11
CA ALA A 318 -17.16 0.87 17.25
C ALA A 318 -16.84 1.93 18.32
#